data_7c897a494d5f4b3e85c96e07ad6c641f
#
_entry.id   7c897a494d5f4b3e85c96e07ad6c641f
#
_cell.length_a   1.000
_cell.length_b   1.000
_cell.length_c   1.000
_cell.angle_alpha   90.00
_cell.angle_beta   90.00
_cell.angle_gamma   90.00
#
_symmetry.space_group_name_H-M   'P 1'
#
loop_
_entity.id
_entity.type
_entity.pdbx_description
1 polymer ?
#
loop_
_entity_poly.entity_id
_entity_poly.type
_entity_poly.pdbx_seq_one_letter_code
_entity_poly.pdbx_strand_id
1 'polypeptide(L)'
;NWIGKSFGCEVKFKIDSSKKVEEIKCFTTRPDTLFGLSFLALSVDHPLSNYYKNNKDFLEFKKKCSETGTTEESIANAEKIGFKTDLIAINPLDENIKVPVYFANFVLMDYGLGAVFGCPAHDQRDLDFANKYNLSVKTVVTPEKDVLDFKVTDEAYTGSGYIFNSSFLNGLKCPDESIIQTIEHLEDKNLGEKKVN
;
A
#
# COMPACT_ATOMS: atom_id res chain seq x y z
N ASN A 1 28.54 1.30 -3.82
CA ASN A 1 27.96 1.56 -3.99
C ASN A 1 26.83 1.50 -4.60
N TRP A 2 26.45 1.35 -4.58
CA TRP A 2 25.41 1.29 -5.00
C TRP A 2 24.62 2.29 -5.01
N ILE A 3 25.15 3.27 -5.10
CA ILE A 3 24.41 4.48 -5.23
C ILE A 3 23.55 4.38 -6.47
N GLY A 4 22.26 4.58 -6.34
CA GLY A 4 21.32 4.42 -7.43
C GLY A 4 20.70 3.04 -7.58
N LYS A 5 21.22 2.04 -6.87
CA LYS A 5 20.54 0.77 -6.80
C LYS A 5 19.52 0.83 -5.68
N SER A 6 18.26 0.79 -6.04
CA SER A 6 17.20 0.60 -5.05
C SER A 6 16.75 -0.83 -5.10
N PHE A 7 16.27 -1.32 -3.99
CA PHE A 7 15.60 -2.59 -3.95
C PHE A 7 14.25 -2.44 -3.29
N GLY A 8 13.37 -3.34 -3.60
CA GLY A 8 12.05 -3.37 -3.02
C GLY A 8 11.62 -4.80 -2.79
N CYS A 9 10.36 -4.95 -2.57
CA CYS A 9 9.76 -6.26 -2.31
C CYS A 9 8.48 -6.38 -3.11
N GLU A 10 8.31 -7.52 -3.75
CA GLU A 10 7.04 -7.89 -4.34
C GLU A 10 6.27 -8.66 -3.28
N VAL A 11 5.09 -8.18 -2.92
CA VAL A 11 4.27 -8.75 -1.83
C VAL A 11 2.99 -9.32 -2.42
N LYS A 12 2.63 -10.53 -2.00
CA LYS A 12 1.40 -11.20 -2.41
C LYS A 12 0.34 -11.03 -1.35
N PHE A 13 -0.81 -10.48 -1.75
CA PHE A 13 -1.98 -10.36 -0.87
C PHE A 13 -3.03 -11.35 -1.33
N LYS A 14 -3.38 -12.29 -0.48
CA LYS A 14 -4.49 -13.20 -0.75
C LYS A 14 -5.79 -12.42 -0.73
N ILE A 15 -6.71 -12.75 -1.62
CA ILE A 15 -7.97 -12.05 -1.79
C ILE A 15 -9.13 -12.93 -1.35
N ASP A 16 -9.94 -12.40 -0.45
CA ASP A 16 -11.20 -13.00 -0.02
C ASP A 16 -12.32 -12.38 -0.87
N SER A 17 -12.84 -13.15 -1.82
CA SER A 17 -13.77 -12.64 -2.82
C SER A 17 -14.62 -13.77 -3.39
N SER A 18 -15.84 -13.42 -3.84
CA SER A 18 -16.69 -14.34 -4.61
C SER A 18 -16.25 -14.47 -6.07
N LYS A 19 -15.35 -13.59 -6.52
CA LYS A 19 -14.75 -13.65 -7.85
C LYS A 19 -13.57 -14.62 -7.85
N LYS A 20 -13.17 -15.10 -9.02
CA LYS A 20 -12.02 -16.01 -9.17
C LYS A 20 -10.70 -15.23 -9.10
N VAL A 21 -10.54 -14.41 -8.05
CA VAL A 21 -9.33 -13.67 -7.80
C VAL A 21 -8.67 -14.29 -6.57
N GLU A 22 -7.49 -14.86 -6.74
CA GLU A 22 -6.78 -15.54 -5.64
C GLU A 22 -5.82 -14.62 -4.93
N GLU A 23 -5.12 -13.75 -5.67
CA GLU A 23 -4.10 -12.87 -5.09
C GLU A 23 -3.93 -11.60 -5.91
N ILE A 24 -3.39 -10.57 -5.24
CA ILE A 24 -2.91 -9.34 -5.88
C ILE A 24 -1.46 -9.17 -5.47
N LYS A 25 -0.58 -8.89 -6.43
CA LYS A 25 0.82 -8.60 -6.16
C LYS A 25 1.05 -7.11 -6.16
N CYS A 26 1.73 -6.62 -5.12
CA CYS A 26 2.13 -5.23 -5.02
C CYS A 26 3.65 -5.14 -4.94
N PHE A 27 4.22 -4.11 -5.53
CA PHE A 27 5.63 -3.78 -5.33
C PHE A 27 5.72 -2.68 -4.28
N THR A 28 6.66 -2.78 -3.35
CA THR A 28 6.88 -1.76 -2.32
C THR A 28 8.37 -1.64 -1.99
N THR A 29 8.80 -0.43 -1.63
CA THR A 29 10.11 -0.19 -1.04
C THR A 29 10.07 -0.21 0.48
N ARG A 30 8.87 -0.30 1.06
CA ARG A 30 8.66 -0.25 2.51
C ARG A 30 7.75 -1.38 3.01
N PRO A 31 8.19 -2.66 2.85
CA PRO A 31 7.39 -3.78 3.33
C PRO A 31 7.25 -3.80 4.87
N ASP A 32 8.16 -3.12 5.56
CA ASP A 32 8.17 -3.05 7.02
C ASP A 32 6.98 -2.30 7.62
N THR A 33 6.22 -1.55 6.80
CA THR A 33 5.03 -0.83 7.25
C THR A 33 3.73 -1.62 7.05
N LEU A 34 3.82 -2.90 6.69
CA LEU A 34 2.65 -3.74 6.42
C LEU A 34 1.64 -3.82 7.56
N PHE A 35 2.07 -3.72 8.82
CA PHE A 35 1.12 -3.69 9.93
C PHE A 35 0.32 -2.39 10.02
N GLY A 36 0.73 -1.37 9.28
CA GLY A 36 -0.04 -0.13 9.11
C GLY A 36 -0.93 -0.11 7.88
N LEU A 37 -1.10 -1.27 7.23
CA LEU A 37 -1.93 -1.44 6.05
C LEU A 37 -3.37 -0.99 6.31
N SER A 38 -3.91 -0.16 5.41
CA SER A 38 -5.27 0.35 5.52
C SER A 38 -6.12 -0.01 4.30
N PHE A 39 -5.50 -0.15 3.15
CA PHE A 39 -6.19 -0.48 1.89
C PHE A 39 -5.17 -0.95 0.85
N LEU A 40 -5.67 -1.61 -0.21
CA LEU A 40 -4.91 -1.77 -1.45
C LEU A 40 -5.50 -0.83 -2.48
N ALA A 41 -4.66 -0.31 -3.36
CA ALA A 41 -5.09 0.53 -4.46
C ALA A 41 -4.54 0.00 -5.78
N LEU A 42 -5.40 -0.04 -6.79
CA LEU A 42 -5.08 -0.56 -8.12
C LEU A 42 -5.21 0.56 -9.15
N SER A 43 -4.38 0.51 -10.18
CA SER A 43 -4.59 1.31 -11.38
C SER A 43 -5.91 0.91 -12.05
N VAL A 44 -6.60 1.87 -12.65
CA VAL A 44 -7.81 1.57 -13.43
C VAL A 44 -7.52 0.69 -14.64
N ASP A 45 -6.25 0.59 -15.03
CA ASP A 45 -5.80 -0.25 -16.14
C ASP A 45 -5.28 -1.61 -15.68
N HIS A 46 -5.33 -1.89 -14.40
CA HIS A 46 -4.95 -3.20 -13.85
C HIS A 46 -5.87 -4.28 -14.43
N PRO A 47 -5.34 -5.50 -14.70
CA PRO A 47 -6.14 -6.59 -15.27
C PRO A 47 -7.44 -6.89 -14.52
N LEU A 48 -7.49 -6.67 -13.22
CA LEU A 48 -8.70 -6.89 -12.43
C LEU A 48 -9.84 -5.95 -12.80
N SER A 49 -9.56 -4.84 -13.50
CA SER A 49 -10.60 -3.94 -13.99
C SER A 49 -11.58 -4.64 -14.95
N ASN A 50 -11.15 -5.75 -15.57
CA ASN A 50 -12.02 -6.54 -16.45
C ASN A 50 -13.26 -7.09 -15.73
N TYR A 51 -13.18 -7.33 -14.42
CA TYR A 51 -14.34 -7.76 -13.63
C TYR A 51 -15.39 -6.65 -13.46
N TYR A 52 -15.02 -5.40 -13.76
CA TYR A 52 -15.87 -4.22 -13.58
C TYR A 52 -16.22 -3.53 -14.89
N LYS A 53 -15.89 -4.13 -16.03
CA LYS A 53 -16.10 -3.53 -17.37
C LYS A 53 -17.57 -3.21 -17.68
N ASN A 54 -18.50 -3.87 -17.00
CA ASN A 54 -19.92 -3.65 -17.16
C ASN A 54 -20.55 -2.87 -16.00
N ASN A 55 -19.71 -2.43 -15.05
CA ASN A 55 -20.17 -1.66 -13.90
C ASN A 55 -20.18 -0.17 -14.28
N LYS A 56 -21.36 0.42 -14.29
CA LYS A 56 -21.56 1.81 -14.71
C LYS A 56 -20.78 2.79 -13.84
N ASP A 57 -20.78 2.59 -12.53
CA ASP A 57 -20.09 3.48 -11.59
C ASP A 57 -18.58 3.40 -11.76
N PHE A 58 -18.07 2.21 -12.03
CA PHE A 58 -16.65 2.03 -12.32
C PHE A 58 -16.25 2.75 -13.62
N LEU A 59 -17.06 2.64 -14.65
CA LEU A 59 -16.79 3.29 -15.95
C LEU A 59 -16.79 4.81 -15.83
N GLU A 60 -17.69 5.36 -15.03
CA GLU A 60 -17.70 6.80 -14.74
C GLU A 60 -16.44 7.21 -13.98
N PHE A 61 -16.04 6.41 -13.00
CA PHE A 61 -14.79 6.64 -12.25
C PHE A 61 -13.57 6.61 -13.17
N LYS A 62 -13.48 5.61 -14.04
CA LYS A 62 -12.38 5.47 -15.00
C LYS A 62 -12.28 6.68 -15.91
N LYS A 63 -13.43 7.21 -16.35
CA LYS A 63 -13.49 8.42 -17.16
C LYS A 63 -12.92 9.61 -16.39
N LYS A 64 -13.28 9.77 -15.12
CA LYS A 64 -12.74 10.85 -14.27
C LYS A 64 -11.22 10.73 -14.14
N CYS A 65 -10.71 9.52 -14.02
CA CYS A 65 -9.26 9.28 -13.93
C CYS A 65 -8.55 9.72 -15.21
N SER A 66 -9.15 9.49 -16.37
CA SER A 66 -8.57 9.91 -17.66
C SER A 66 -8.46 11.44 -17.78
N GLU A 67 -9.34 12.17 -17.12
CA GLU A 67 -9.34 13.63 -17.12
C GLU A 67 -8.21 14.21 -16.25
N THR A 68 -7.73 13.44 -15.27
CA THR A 68 -6.63 13.85 -14.40
C THR A 68 -5.27 13.86 -15.12
N GLY A 69 -5.13 13.04 -16.16
CA GLY A 69 -3.86 12.85 -16.84
C GLY A 69 -3.01 11.77 -16.17
N THR A 70 -1.86 11.48 -16.76
CA THR A 70 -0.99 10.36 -16.34
C THR A 70 0.41 10.79 -15.93
N THR A 71 0.71 12.10 -15.89
CA THR A 71 2.01 12.59 -15.44
C THR A 71 2.05 12.61 -13.89
N GLU A 72 3.23 12.43 -13.32
CA GLU A 72 3.39 12.52 -11.87
C GLU A 72 2.92 13.87 -11.34
N GLU A 73 3.21 14.94 -12.05
CA GLU A 73 2.81 16.29 -11.66
C GLU A 73 1.28 16.45 -11.64
N SER A 74 0.60 15.99 -12.69
CA SER A 74 -0.87 16.09 -12.76
C SER A 74 -1.53 15.27 -11.67
N ILE A 75 -0.98 14.10 -11.34
CA ILE A 75 -1.48 13.23 -10.27
C ILE A 75 -1.23 13.87 -8.90
N ALA A 76 -0.06 14.45 -8.69
CA ALA A 76 0.29 15.09 -7.42
C ALA A 76 -0.63 16.28 -7.10
N ASN A 77 -1.05 17.01 -8.12
CA ASN A 77 -1.91 18.18 -7.97
C ASN A 77 -3.40 17.88 -7.96
N ALA A 78 -3.79 16.67 -8.35
CA ALA A 78 -5.20 16.28 -8.42
C ALA A 78 -5.70 15.76 -7.06
N GLU A 79 -6.99 15.90 -6.84
CA GLU A 79 -7.65 15.26 -5.72
C GLU A 79 -7.51 13.74 -5.84
N LYS A 80 -7.18 13.07 -4.73
CA LYS A 80 -7.08 11.61 -4.70
C LYS A 80 -8.49 11.03 -4.65
N ILE A 81 -8.87 10.30 -5.69
CA ILE A 81 -10.19 9.66 -5.77
C ILE A 81 -10.04 8.17 -5.97
N GLY A 82 -11.03 7.42 -5.49
CA GLY A 82 -11.03 5.98 -5.56
C GLY A 82 -12.41 5.39 -5.79
N PHE A 83 -12.43 4.17 -6.30
CA PHE A 83 -13.62 3.36 -6.47
C PHE A 83 -13.46 2.11 -5.61
N LYS A 84 -14.33 1.91 -4.65
CA LYS A 84 -14.28 0.76 -3.75
C LYS A 84 -14.82 -0.47 -4.46
N THR A 85 -14.02 -1.53 -4.47
CA THR A 85 -14.44 -2.83 -5.03
C THR A 85 -15.10 -3.68 -3.93
N ASP A 86 -15.58 -4.84 -4.32
CA ASP A 86 -16.07 -5.86 -3.39
C ASP A 86 -14.96 -6.83 -2.93
N LEU A 87 -13.72 -6.56 -3.32
CA LEU A 87 -12.59 -7.41 -2.95
C LEU A 87 -12.06 -7.02 -1.57
N ILE A 88 -11.62 -8.01 -0.82
CA ILE A 88 -10.98 -7.84 0.49
C ILE A 88 -9.60 -8.48 0.42
N ALA A 89 -8.57 -7.72 0.80
CA ALA A 89 -7.21 -8.22 0.83
C ALA A 89 -6.81 -8.63 2.25
N ILE A 90 -6.05 -9.71 2.35
CA ILE A 90 -5.59 -10.26 3.62
C ILE A 90 -4.12 -9.90 3.79
N ASN A 91 -3.78 -9.33 4.95
CA ASN A 91 -2.40 -8.95 5.25
C ASN A 91 -1.51 -10.19 5.31
N PRO A 92 -0.41 -10.25 4.55
CA PRO A 92 0.45 -11.43 4.53
C PRO A 92 1.20 -11.68 5.84
N LEU A 93 1.30 -10.69 6.72
CA LEU A 93 1.96 -10.83 8.03
C LEU A 93 0.98 -11.17 9.14
N ASP A 94 -0.32 -10.95 8.94
CA ASP A 94 -1.35 -11.24 9.95
C ASP A 94 -2.69 -11.41 9.24
N GLU A 95 -3.15 -12.65 9.10
CA GLU A 95 -4.40 -12.99 8.39
C GLU A 95 -5.66 -12.45 9.07
N ASN A 96 -5.56 -11.95 10.29
CA ASN A 96 -6.69 -11.29 10.95
C ASN A 96 -6.87 -9.85 10.48
N ILE A 97 -5.89 -9.28 9.79
CA ILE A 97 -5.96 -7.94 9.24
C ILE A 97 -6.47 -8.04 7.80
N LYS A 98 -7.68 -7.58 7.57
CA LYS A 98 -8.33 -7.57 6.26
C LYS A 98 -8.68 -6.14 5.89
N VAL A 99 -8.41 -5.76 4.65
CA VAL A 99 -8.59 -4.39 4.18
C VAL A 99 -9.30 -4.35 2.84
N PRO A 100 -10.00 -3.24 2.54
CA PRO A 100 -10.66 -3.08 1.25
C PRO A 100 -9.67 -2.86 0.12
N VAL A 101 -10.10 -3.18 -1.09
CA VAL A 101 -9.35 -2.94 -2.32
C VAL A 101 -10.07 -1.86 -3.13
N TYR A 102 -9.34 -0.83 -3.53
CA TYR A 102 -9.85 0.28 -4.33
C TYR A 102 -9.16 0.34 -5.69
N PHE A 103 -9.84 0.86 -6.69
CA PHE A 103 -9.15 1.48 -7.82
C PHE A 103 -8.93 2.94 -7.48
N ALA A 104 -7.76 3.48 -7.79
CA ALA A 104 -7.41 4.85 -7.42
C ALA A 104 -6.70 5.57 -8.56
N ASN A 105 -6.94 6.86 -8.65
CA ASN A 105 -6.39 7.68 -9.74
C ASN A 105 -4.88 7.94 -9.61
N PHE A 106 -4.29 7.69 -8.46
CA PHE A 106 -2.86 7.96 -8.25
C PHE A 106 -1.97 6.72 -8.43
N VAL A 107 -2.54 5.59 -8.85
CA VAL A 107 -1.77 4.36 -9.12
C VAL A 107 -1.67 4.17 -10.63
N LEU A 108 -0.44 4.07 -11.13
CA LEU A 108 -0.17 3.90 -12.56
C LEU A 108 0.37 2.50 -12.85
N MET A 109 0.00 1.95 -14.01
CA MET A 109 0.52 0.63 -14.44
C MET A 109 2.01 0.62 -14.66
N ASP A 110 2.60 1.75 -15.03
CA ASP A 110 4.04 1.86 -15.30
C ASP A 110 4.90 1.80 -14.04
N TYR A 111 4.29 1.90 -12.88
CA TYR A 111 4.99 1.84 -11.61
C TYR A 111 4.60 0.58 -10.84
N GLY A 112 5.61 -0.20 -10.50
CA GLY A 112 5.38 -1.46 -9.83
C GLY A 112 4.53 -2.37 -10.71
N LEU A 113 3.53 -2.98 -10.14
CA LEU A 113 2.64 -3.92 -10.84
C LEU A 113 1.24 -3.33 -11.05
N GLY A 114 1.12 -2.00 -11.00
CA GLY A 114 -0.18 -1.34 -11.07
C GLY A 114 -0.99 -1.53 -9.80
N ALA A 115 -0.35 -1.88 -8.71
CA ALA A 115 -0.98 -2.12 -7.41
C ALA A 115 -0.04 -1.67 -6.29
N VAL A 116 -0.58 -0.95 -5.31
CA VAL A 116 0.17 -0.51 -4.14
C VAL A 116 -0.63 -0.82 -2.88
N PHE A 117 0.06 -1.06 -1.76
CA PHE A 117 -0.63 -1.12 -0.49
C PHE A 117 -0.54 0.25 0.18
N GLY A 118 -1.63 0.65 0.85
CA GLY A 118 -1.72 1.94 1.52
C GLY A 118 -1.34 1.87 2.97
N CYS A 119 -0.37 2.70 3.37
CA CYS A 119 0.00 2.90 4.76
C CYS A 119 -0.12 4.39 5.08
N PRO A 120 -1.31 4.86 5.46
CA PRO A 120 -1.59 6.29 5.59
C PRO A 120 -0.69 7.03 6.57
N ALA A 121 -0.27 6.38 7.65
CA ALA A 121 0.56 7.05 8.64
C ALA A 121 1.95 7.41 8.12
N HIS A 122 2.41 6.74 7.05
CA HIS A 122 3.80 6.87 6.60
C HIS A 122 3.95 7.20 5.12
N ASP A 123 2.85 7.59 4.48
CA ASP A 123 2.85 8.09 3.10
C ASP A 123 1.75 9.14 2.96
N GLN A 124 2.12 10.35 2.54
CA GLN A 124 1.17 11.46 2.50
C GLN A 124 0.03 11.24 1.50
N ARG A 125 0.29 10.63 0.35
CA ARG A 125 -0.76 10.33 -0.62
C ARG A 125 -1.78 9.35 -0.05
N ASP A 126 -1.28 8.35 0.65
CA ASP A 126 -2.13 7.36 1.31
C ASP A 126 -2.94 8.01 2.43
N LEU A 127 -2.34 8.94 3.17
CA LEU A 127 -3.03 9.66 4.24
C LEU A 127 -4.16 10.53 3.68
N ASP A 128 -3.90 11.25 2.61
CA ASP A 128 -4.91 12.09 1.95
C ASP A 128 -6.10 11.23 1.49
N PHE A 129 -5.80 10.09 0.89
CA PHE A 129 -6.82 9.14 0.43
C PHE A 129 -7.61 8.56 1.60
N ALA A 130 -6.91 8.13 2.65
CA ALA A 130 -7.56 7.56 3.83
C ALA A 130 -8.47 8.56 4.53
N ASN A 131 -8.04 9.81 4.63
CA ASN A 131 -8.85 10.87 5.24
C ASN A 131 -10.12 11.13 4.42
N LYS A 132 -10.01 11.11 3.10
CA LYS A 132 -11.16 11.32 2.23
C LYS A 132 -12.21 10.20 2.38
N TYR A 133 -11.76 8.96 2.49
CA TYR A 133 -12.65 7.80 2.53
C TYR A 133 -12.85 7.21 3.92
N ASN A 134 -12.40 7.92 4.96
CA ASN A 134 -12.54 7.50 6.37
C ASN A 134 -11.93 6.13 6.65
N LEU A 135 -10.77 5.88 6.07
CA LEU A 135 -10.03 4.65 6.28
C LEU A 135 -9.12 4.78 7.52
N SER A 136 -8.73 3.67 8.10
CA SER A 136 -7.92 3.69 9.32
C SER A 136 -6.52 4.24 9.07
N VAL A 137 -5.98 4.94 10.06
CA VAL A 137 -4.61 5.45 10.05
C VAL A 137 -3.90 4.85 11.26
N LYS A 138 -3.06 3.87 11.03
CA LYS A 138 -2.34 3.17 12.10
C LYS A 138 -0.85 3.53 12.02
N THR A 139 -0.35 4.18 13.06
CA THR A 139 1.06 4.57 13.16
C THR A 139 1.90 3.36 13.55
N VAL A 140 2.92 3.05 12.75
CA VAL A 140 3.79 1.89 12.98
C VAL A 140 5.29 2.24 13.02
N VAL A 141 5.63 3.51 12.83
CA VAL A 141 7.01 4.01 12.98
C VAL A 141 6.98 5.18 13.96
N THR A 142 7.84 5.12 14.97
CA THR A 142 8.02 6.21 15.93
C THR A 142 9.42 6.78 15.78
N PRO A 143 9.60 8.12 15.88
CA PRO A 143 10.93 8.73 15.71
C PRO A 143 11.92 8.40 16.80
N GLU A 144 11.45 8.06 18.00
CA GLU A 144 12.31 7.79 19.15
C GLU A 144 12.02 6.43 19.76
N LYS A 145 13.10 5.72 20.15
CA LYS A 145 13.01 4.42 20.78
C LYS A 145 12.15 4.48 22.04
N ASP A 146 11.26 3.48 22.18
CA ASP A 146 10.39 3.32 23.37
C ASP A 146 9.32 4.40 23.54
N VAL A 147 9.16 5.31 22.57
CA VAL A 147 8.04 6.27 22.58
C VAL A 147 6.88 5.61 21.81
N LEU A 148 5.97 4.98 22.54
CA LEU A 148 4.91 4.14 21.96
C LEU A 148 3.56 4.84 21.84
N ASP A 149 3.49 6.11 22.20
CA ASP A 149 2.28 6.93 22.08
C ASP A 149 2.33 7.92 20.90
N PHE A 150 3.39 7.85 20.11
CA PHE A 150 3.50 8.67 18.90
C PHE A 150 2.34 8.35 17.95
N LYS A 151 1.66 9.38 17.47
CA LYS A 151 0.49 9.19 16.61
C LYS A 151 0.50 10.21 15.47
N VAL A 152 0.38 9.70 14.25
CA VAL A 152 0.21 10.51 13.06
C VAL A 152 -1.22 11.03 13.00
N THR A 153 -1.39 12.32 12.72
CA THR A 153 -2.71 12.96 12.56
C THR A 153 -2.84 13.64 11.20
N ASP A 154 -2.28 14.84 11.04
CA ASP A 154 -2.48 15.66 9.82
C ASP A 154 -1.40 15.45 8.76
N GLU A 155 -0.21 15.08 9.17
CA GLU A 155 0.90 14.84 8.26
C GLU A 155 1.48 13.45 8.49
N ALA A 156 1.78 12.75 7.39
CA ALA A 156 2.43 11.45 7.44
C ALA A 156 3.85 11.60 7.99
N TYR A 157 4.28 10.60 8.76
CA TYR A 157 5.66 10.55 9.23
C TYR A 157 6.49 9.67 8.30
N THR A 158 7.39 10.27 7.53
CA THR A 158 8.19 9.58 6.50
C THR A 158 9.64 9.38 6.91
N GLY A 159 10.01 9.79 8.11
CA GLY A 159 11.39 9.69 8.61
C GLY A 159 11.75 8.31 9.13
N SER A 160 13.00 8.19 9.57
CA SER A 160 13.50 6.98 10.21
C SER A 160 13.07 6.92 11.67
N GLY A 161 13.28 5.77 12.30
CA GLY A 161 12.92 5.60 13.70
C GLY A 161 12.90 4.14 14.09
N TYR A 162 11.84 3.75 14.79
CA TYR A 162 11.69 2.39 15.31
C TYR A 162 10.28 1.90 15.01
N ILE A 163 10.17 0.64 14.67
CA ILE A 163 8.87 0.00 14.41
C ILE A 163 8.14 -0.23 15.73
N PHE A 164 6.84 0.00 15.75
CA PHE A 164 5.95 -0.35 16.85
C PHE A 164 4.55 -0.68 16.31
N ASN A 165 3.66 -1.17 17.13
CA ASN A 165 2.33 -1.64 16.72
C ASN A 165 2.39 -2.69 15.59
N SER A 166 3.47 -3.45 15.51
CA SER A 166 3.77 -4.32 14.38
C SER A 166 4.19 -5.72 14.80
N SER A 167 3.66 -6.19 15.92
CA SER A 167 3.85 -7.56 16.41
C SER A 167 5.34 -7.93 16.48
N PHE A 168 5.77 -8.95 15.75
CA PHE A 168 7.14 -9.43 15.80
C PHE A 168 8.19 -8.46 15.23
N LEU A 169 7.77 -7.39 14.55
CA LEU A 169 8.68 -6.36 14.04
C LEU A 169 8.95 -5.24 15.04
N ASN A 170 8.25 -5.22 16.18
CA ASN A 170 8.40 -4.15 17.17
C ASN A 170 9.84 -4.01 17.64
N GLY A 171 10.29 -2.76 17.72
CA GLY A 171 11.61 -2.42 18.23
C GLY A 171 12.74 -2.39 17.21
N LEU A 172 12.48 -2.84 15.98
CA LEU A 172 13.50 -2.83 14.92
C LEU A 172 13.75 -1.41 14.43
N LYS A 173 14.99 -1.12 14.12
CA LYS A 173 15.36 0.18 13.51
C LYS A 173 14.79 0.27 12.11
N CYS A 174 14.11 1.36 11.83
CA CYS A 174 13.46 1.62 10.56
C CYS A 174 14.22 2.73 9.83
N PRO A 175 14.64 2.53 8.59
CA PRO A 175 14.37 1.37 7.72
C PRO A 175 15.43 0.27 7.75
N ASP A 176 16.55 0.46 8.44
CA ASP A 176 17.75 -0.38 8.28
C ASP A 176 17.51 -1.85 8.61
N GLU A 177 16.93 -2.14 9.76
CA GLU A 177 16.68 -3.51 10.20
C GLU A 177 15.31 -4.01 9.77
N SER A 178 14.33 -3.13 9.80
CA SER A 178 12.93 -3.51 9.63
C SER A 178 12.61 -4.05 8.24
N ILE A 179 13.17 -3.43 7.19
CA ILE A 179 12.92 -3.86 5.81
C ILE A 179 13.49 -5.27 5.57
N ILE A 180 14.73 -5.49 5.98
CA ILE A 180 15.41 -6.78 5.79
C ILE A 180 14.66 -7.90 6.51
N GLN A 181 14.30 -7.68 7.77
CA GLN A 181 13.58 -8.68 8.57
C GLN A 181 12.21 -8.99 7.98
N THR A 182 11.51 -7.98 7.48
CA THR A 182 10.21 -8.18 6.87
C THR A 182 10.32 -8.99 5.58
N ILE A 183 11.30 -8.68 4.73
CA ILE A 183 11.51 -9.41 3.48
C ILE A 183 11.83 -10.88 3.77
N GLU A 184 12.72 -11.15 4.72
CA GLU A 184 13.06 -12.51 5.11
C GLU A 184 11.84 -13.29 5.56
N HIS A 185 11.00 -12.67 6.37
CA HIS A 185 9.77 -13.30 6.86
C HIS A 185 8.79 -13.61 5.72
N LEU A 186 8.63 -12.67 4.79
CA LEU A 186 7.76 -12.87 3.63
C LEU A 186 8.28 -13.96 2.69
N GLU A 187 9.60 -14.00 2.48
CA GLU A 187 10.22 -15.03 1.66
C GLU A 187 10.06 -16.42 2.28
N ASP A 188 10.23 -16.53 3.58
CA ASP A 188 10.03 -17.79 4.31
C ASP A 188 8.61 -18.33 4.17
N LYS A 189 7.63 -17.44 4.11
CA LYS A 189 6.23 -17.81 3.92
C LYS A 189 5.80 -17.92 2.46
N ASN A 190 6.70 -17.62 1.54
CA ASN A 190 6.42 -17.59 0.10
C ASN A 190 5.34 -16.57 -0.26
N LEU A 191 5.29 -15.47 0.50
CA LEU A 191 4.33 -14.37 0.31
C LEU A 191 5.01 -13.08 -0.14
N GLY A 192 6.29 -13.12 -0.43
CA GLY A 192 7.02 -11.98 -0.94
C GLY A 192 8.39 -12.37 -1.45
N GLU A 193 9.00 -11.45 -2.19
CA GLU A 193 10.28 -11.68 -2.83
C GLU A 193 11.01 -10.36 -2.99
N LYS A 194 12.29 -10.35 -2.64
CA LYS A 194 13.15 -9.18 -2.85
C LYS A 194 13.35 -8.95 -4.34
N LYS A 195 13.22 -7.71 -4.76
CA LYS A 195 13.46 -7.28 -6.15
C LYS A 195 14.49 -6.16 -6.17
N VAL A 196 15.39 -6.20 -7.13
CA VAL A 196 16.41 -5.18 -7.34
C VAL A 196 16.11 -4.47 -8.65
N ASN A 197 16.04 -3.15 -8.59
CA ASN A 197 15.84 -2.32 -9.77
C ASN A 197 17.19 -1.95 -10.42
#